data_9bca9f7107fad0b2a30e95715d1212bd
#
_entry.id   9bca9f7107fad0b2a30e95715d1212bd
#
_cell.length_a   1.000
_cell.length_b   1.000
_cell.length_c   1.000
_cell.angle_alpha   90.00
_cell.angle_beta   90.00
_cell.angle_gamma   90.00
#
_symmetry.space_group_name_H-M   'P 1'
#
loop_
_entity.id
_entity.type
_entity.pdbx_description
1 polymer ?
#
loop_
_entity_poly.entity_id
_entity_poly.type
_entity_poly.pdbx_seq_one_letter_code
_entity_poly.pdbx_strand_id
1 'polypeptide(L)'
;SPTEWGVFVHEILSKIKTVDDAYDALRSYVTEGSIDENQADKLLETFKKVASVPCLRDAYSKDAIVRNEVEVFFEDSILRLDRYVETSNGAFLIDYKTGKPEKSYHDKLRKYMRALRDINDNQDIKAYLVYLGDEINVEEVMTEN
;
A
#
# COMPACT_ATOMS: atom_id res chain seq x y z
N SER A 1 -13.44 -1.19 14.71
CA SER A 1 -13.04 -2.28 13.81
C SER A 1 -13.35 -1.92 12.37
N PRO A 2 -12.56 -2.40 11.42
CA PRO A 2 -12.84 -2.14 10.01
C PRO A 2 -14.12 -2.87 9.57
N THR A 3 -14.86 -2.26 8.65
CA THR A 3 -16.03 -2.90 8.06
C THR A 3 -15.58 -4.06 7.15
N GLU A 4 -16.49 -4.99 6.86
CA GLU A 4 -16.20 -6.08 5.91
C GLU A 4 -15.79 -5.54 4.54
N TRP A 5 -16.47 -4.49 4.07
CA TRP A 5 -16.12 -3.83 2.81
C TRP A 5 -14.72 -3.22 2.87
N GLY A 6 -14.37 -2.55 3.98
CA GLY A 6 -13.03 -1.97 4.17
C GLY A 6 -11.92 -3.02 4.12
N VAL A 7 -12.11 -4.15 4.79
CA VAL A 7 -11.16 -5.27 4.75
C VAL A 7 -11.00 -5.79 3.32
N PHE A 8 -12.10 -5.92 2.61
CA PHE A 8 -12.12 -6.43 1.24
C PHE A 8 -11.40 -5.48 0.26
N VAL A 9 -11.66 -4.17 0.38
CA VAL A 9 -10.99 -3.13 -0.42
C VAL A 9 -9.49 -3.18 -0.20
N HIS A 10 -9.06 -3.22 1.06
CA HIS A 10 -7.66 -3.34 1.45
C HIS A 10 -7.01 -4.57 0.79
N GLU A 11 -7.67 -5.71 0.87
CA GLU A 11 -7.18 -6.97 0.33
C GLU A 11 -7.03 -6.92 -1.19
N ILE A 12 -8.03 -6.37 -1.89
CA ILE A 12 -7.98 -6.25 -3.35
C ILE A 12 -6.85 -5.32 -3.78
N LEU A 13 -6.77 -4.13 -3.17
CA LEU A 13 -5.77 -3.13 -3.56
C LEU A 13 -4.34 -3.61 -3.27
N SER A 14 -4.16 -4.41 -2.23
CA SER A 14 -2.84 -4.95 -1.91
C SER A 14 -2.34 -5.97 -2.94
N LYS A 15 -3.19 -6.45 -3.84
CA LYS A 15 -2.82 -7.40 -4.91
C LYS A 15 -2.56 -6.74 -6.26
N ILE A 16 -2.89 -5.46 -6.41
CA ILE A 16 -2.68 -4.72 -7.65
C ILE A 16 -1.28 -4.11 -7.63
N LYS A 17 -0.50 -4.32 -8.69
CA LYS A 17 0.86 -3.81 -8.77
C LYS A 17 0.93 -2.43 -9.41
N THR A 18 0.33 -2.25 -10.59
CA THR A 18 0.36 -0.98 -11.31
C THR A 18 -1.04 -0.63 -11.81
N VAL A 19 -1.19 0.62 -12.26
CA VAL A 19 -2.45 1.07 -12.87
C VAL A 19 -2.79 0.26 -14.11
N ASP A 20 -1.77 -0.16 -14.88
CA ASP A 20 -2.00 -0.92 -16.10
C ASP A 20 -2.60 -2.31 -15.86
N ASP A 21 -2.25 -2.95 -14.75
CA ASP A 21 -2.80 -4.27 -14.42
C ASP A 21 -4.05 -4.21 -13.53
N ALA A 22 -4.40 -3.02 -13.02
CA ALA A 22 -5.53 -2.85 -12.13
C ALA A 22 -6.86 -3.26 -12.77
N TYR A 23 -7.05 -2.86 -14.01
CA TYR A 23 -8.29 -3.18 -14.74
C TYR A 23 -8.51 -4.70 -14.81
N ASP A 24 -7.50 -5.44 -15.27
CA ASP A 24 -7.61 -6.89 -15.43
C ASP A 24 -7.79 -7.60 -14.08
N ALA A 25 -7.08 -7.15 -13.05
CA ALA A 25 -7.21 -7.70 -11.71
C ALA A 25 -8.64 -7.52 -11.19
N LEU A 26 -9.21 -6.34 -11.34
CA LEU A 26 -10.57 -6.05 -10.90
C LEU A 26 -11.62 -6.81 -11.72
N ARG A 27 -11.40 -6.99 -13.01
CA ARG A 27 -12.29 -7.80 -13.86
C ARG A 27 -12.35 -9.25 -13.40
N SER A 28 -11.25 -9.81 -12.90
CA SER A 28 -11.24 -11.15 -12.32
C SER A 28 -12.21 -11.28 -11.16
N TYR A 29 -12.23 -10.29 -10.27
CA TYR A 29 -13.15 -10.28 -9.12
C TYR A 29 -14.61 -10.14 -9.54
N VAL A 30 -14.88 -9.39 -10.60
CA VAL A 30 -16.24 -9.30 -11.18
C VAL A 30 -16.67 -10.64 -11.74
N THR A 31 -15.79 -11.30 -12.49
CA THR A 31 -16.06 -12.60 -13.09
C THR A 31 -16.34 -13.68 -12.05
N GLU A 32 -15.62 -13.65 -10.92
CA GLU A 32 -15.85 -14.54 -9.79
C GLU A 32 -17.17 -14.26 -9.05
N GLY A 33 -17.77 -13.08 -9.26
CA GLY A 33 -18.95 -12.64 -8.52
C GLY A 33 -18.65 -12.04 -7.15
N SER A 34 -17.38 -11.76 -6.85
CA SER A 34 -16.97 -11.18 -5.58
C SER A 34 -17.34 -9.70 -5.45
N ILE A 35 -17.33 -8.99 -6.57
CA ILE A 35 -17.76 -7.59 -6.65
C ILE A 35 -18.60 -7.40 -7.92
N ASP A 36 -19.40 -6.33 -7.96
CA ASP A 36 -20.12 -5.95 -9.16
C ASP A 36 -19.30 -4.93 -9.99
N GLU A 37 -19.80 -4.58 -11.16
CA GLU A 37 -19.11 -3.66 -12.07
C GLU A 37 -18.96 -2.26 -11.48
N ASN A 38 -19.97 -1.77 -10.76
CA ASN A 38 -19.90 -0.45 -10.11
C ASN A 38 -18.82 -0.43 -9.03
N GLN A 39 -18.70 -1.49 -8.27
CA GLN A 39 -17.65 -1.63 -7.25
C GLN A 39 -16.26 -1.69 -7.89
N ALA A 40 -16.13 -2.43 -8.98
CA ALA A 40 -14.88 -2.50 -9.73
C ALA A 40 -14.47 -1.13 -10.27
N ASP A 41 -15.40 -0.38 -10.83
CA ASP A 41 -15.15 0.96 -11.35
C ASP A 41 -14.68 1.91 -10.25
N LYS A 42 -15.33 1.86 -9.07
CA LYS A 42 -14.93 2.67 -7.91
C LYS A 42 -13.53 2.31 -7.41
N LEU A 43 -13.22 1.03 -7.36
CA LEU A 43 -11.90 0.57 -6.92
C LEU A 43 -10.80 0.97 -7.90
N LEU A 44 -11.07 0.87 -9.18
CA LEU A 44 -10.14 1.33 -10.22
C LEU A 44 -9.87 2.82 -10.09
N GLU A 45 -10.92 3.61 -9.91
CA GLU A 45 -10.80 5.05 -9.73
C GLU A 45 -10.01 5.39 -8.47
N THR A 46 -10.28 4.70 -7.36
CA THR A 46 -9.54 4.86 -6.10
C THR A 46 -8.05 4.57 -6.31
N PHE A 47 -7.74 3.45 -6.97
CA PHE A 47 -6.35 3.09 -7.23
C PHE A 47 -5.64 4.14 -8.09
N LYS A 48 -6.31 4.63 -9.14
CA LYS A 48 -5.77 5.71 -9.98
C LYS A 48 -5.51 6.99 -9.20
N LYS A 49 -6.40 7.34 -8.27
CA LYS A 49 -6.22 8.50 -7.40
C LYS A 49 -4.99 8.33 -6.51
N VAL A 50 -4.83 7.17 -5.90
CA VAL A 50 -3.65 6.87 -5.08
C VAL A 50 -2.38 7.01 -5.92
N ALA A 51 -2.34 6.38 -7.08
CA ALA A 51 -1.19 6.40 -7.96
C ALA A 51 -0.85 7.82 -8.49
N SER A 52 -1.81 8.73 -8.42
CA SER A 52 -1.64 10.12 -8.89
C SER A 52 -1.17 11.07 -7.80
N VAL A 53 -1.13 10.65 -6.54
CA VAL A 53 -0.62 11.48 -5.46
C VAL A 53 0.86 11.76 -5.72
N PRO A 54 1.30 13.03 -5.75
CA PRO A 54 2.67 13.35 -6.16
C PRO A 54 3.78 12.58 -5.43
N CYS A 55 3.67 12.41 -4.12
CA CYS A 55 4.70 11.70 -3.35
C CYS A 55 4.67 10.18 -3.59
N LEU A 56 3.61 9.63 -4.17
CA LEU A 56 3.46 8.20 -4.44
C LEU A 56 3.69 7.84 -5.91
N ARG A 57 3.80 8.81 -6.78
CA ARG A 57 3.82 8.60 -8.23
C ARG A 57 4.90 7.60 -8.66
N ASP A 58 6.11 7.74 -8.15
CA ASP A 58 7.21 6.85 -8.50
C ASP A 58 6.96 5.41 -8.04
N ALA A 59 6.29 5.25 -6.91
CA ALA A 59 5.98 3.93 -6.36
C ALA A 59 4.94 3.15 -7.17
N TYR A 60 4.23 3.83 -8.09
CA TYR A 60 3.22 3.20 -8.94
C TYR A 60 3.59 3.26 -10.42
N SER A 61 4.84 3.58 -10.74
CA SER A 61 5.33 3.64 -12.11
C SER A 61 5.55 2.23 -12.67
N LYS A 62 5.59 2.13 -14.00
CA LYS A 62 5.84 0.86 -14.69
C LYS A 62 7.22 0.28 -14.40
N ASP A 63 8.20 1.14 -14.10
CA ASP A 63 9.58 0.74 -13.86
C ASP A 63 9.83 0.32 -12.42
N ALA A 64 8.83 0.48 -11.55
CA ALA A 64 8.94 0.11 -10.14
C ALA A 64 8.90 -1.42 -9.99
N ILE A 65 9.74 -1.95 -9.10
CA ILE A 65 9.71 -3.35 -8.72
C ILE A 65 8.81 -3.45 -7.50
N VAL A 66 7.65 -4.07 -7.67
CA VAL A 66 6.60 -4.11 -6.65
C VAL A 66 6.48 -5.50 -6.03
N ARG A 67 6.46 -5.54 -4.71
CA ARG A 67 6.14 -6.74 -3.93
C ARG A 67 4.95 -6.43 -3.04
N ASN A 68 3.87 -7.18 -3.22
CA ASN A 68 2.67 -7.05 -2.41
C ASN A 68 2.72 -8.02 -1.24
N GLU A 69 2.10 -7.64 -0.13
CA GLU A 69 1.92 -8.50 1.05
C GLU A 69 3.24 -9.09 1.57
N VAL A 70 4.25 -8.22 1.74
CA VAL A 70 5.58 -8.63 2.22
C VAL A 70 5.57 -8.80 3.73
N GLU A 71 6.12 -9.92 4.21
CA GLU A 71 6.29 -10.19 5.64
C GLU A 71 7.77 -10.16 6.02
N VAL A 72 8.06 -9.55 7.16
CA VAL A 72 9.41 -9.48 7.71
C VAL A 72 9.38 -9.85 9.19
N PHE A 73 10.32 -10.69 9.63
CA PHE A 73 10.54 -10.96 11.04
C PHE A 73 11.39 -9.87 11.65
N PHE A 74 10.91 -9.27 12.74
CA PHE A 74 11.65 -8.26 13.46
C PHE A 74 11.24 -8.29 14.94
N GLU A 75 12.22 -8.44 15.84
CA GLU A 75 12.00 -8.44 17.29
C GLU A 75 10.88 -9.39 17.73
N ASP A 76 10.95 -10.65 17.32
CA ASP A 76 9.97 -11.70 17.63
C ASP A 76 8.55 -11.44 17.09
N SER A 77 8.40 -10.45 16.20
CA SER A 77 7.13 -10.13 15.55
C SER A 77 7.20 -10.37 14.05
N ILE A 78 6.07 -10.73 13.46
CA ILE A 78 5.91 -10.73 12.02
C ILE A 78 5.28 -9.41 11.62
N LEU A 79 5.99 -8.63 10.83
CA LEU A 79 5.48 -7.37 10.27
C LEU A 79 5.02 -7.63 8.84
N ARG A 80 3.77 -7.29 8.55
CA ARG A 80 3.21 -7.43 7.21
C ARG A 80 2.97 -6.06 6.61
N LEU A 81 3.43 -5.89 5.38
CA LEU A 81 3.31 -4.65 4.62
C LEU A 81 2.52 -4.92 3.34
N ASP A 82 1.57 -4.05 3.02
CA ASP A 82 0.74 -4.22 1.84
C ASP A 82 1.51 -4.09 0.54
N ARG A 83 2.46 -3.15 0.49
CA ARG A 83 3.18 -2.84 -0.74
C ARG A 83 4.60 -2.36 -0.41
N TYR A 84 5.58 -3.08 -0.91
CA TYR A 84 6.99 -2.70 -0.90
C TYR A 84 7.43 -2.43 -2.33
N VAL A 85 8.07 -1.30 -2.57
CA VAL A 85 8.43 -0.89 -3.93
C VAL A 85 9.89 -0.45 -3.97
N GLU A 86 10.61 -0.92 -4.96
CA GLU A 86 11.97 -0.46 -5.25
C GLU A 86 11.97 0.33 -6.56
N THR A 87 12.55 1.51 -6.52
CA THR A 87 12.71 2.39 -7.68
C THR A 87 14.16 2.86 -7.77
N SER A 88 14.51 3.54 -8.86
CA SER A 88 15.83 4.18 -8.99
C SER A 88 16.06 5.26 -7.93
N ASN A 89 15.00 5.76 -7.31
CA ASN A 89 15.05 6.81 -6.29
C ASN A 89 14.98 6.28 -4.85
N GLY A 90 15.01 4.97 -4.65
CA GLY A 90 14.95 4.33 -3.34
C GLY A 90 13.77 3.40 -3.18
N ALA A 91 13.47 3.05 -1.93
CA ALA A 91 12.38 2.15 -1.59
C ALA A 91 11.19 2.89 -0.99
N PHE A 92 10.00 2.35 -1.22
CA PHE A 92 8.75 2.87 -0.68
C PHE A 92 8.05 1.76 0.09
N LEU A 93 7.60 2.10 1.29
CA LEU A 93 6.73 1.24 2.11
C LEU A 93 5.34 1.88 2.10
N ILE A 94 4.34 1.13 1.68
CA ILE A 94 2.98 1.65 1.58
C ILE A 94 2.02 0.69 2.27
N ASP A 95 1.22 1.24 3.17
CA ASP A 95 0.17 0.50 3.85
C ASP A 95 -1.16 1.21 3.64
N TYR A 96 -2.17 0.47 3.22
CA TYR A 96 -3.52 1.00 3.01
C TYR A 96 -4.33 0.88 4.30
N LYS A 97 -5.10 1.93 4.61
CA LYS A 97 -5.99 1.95 5.77
C LYS A 97 -7.37 2.43 5.34
N THR A 98 -8.41 1.84 5.91
CA THR A 98 -9.80 2.21 5.61
C THR A 98 -10.53 2.85 6.79
N GLY A 99 -9.90 2.88 7.96
CA GLY A 99 -10.46 3.47 9.17
C GLY A 99 -9.85 4.83 9.50
N LYS A 100 -10.02 5.25 10.74
CA LYS A 100 -9.46 6.51 11.24
C LYS A 100 -7.96 6.39 11.49
N PRO A 101 -7.20 7.49 11.39
CA PRO A 101 -5.79 7.50 11.75
C PRO A 101 -5.56 7.05 13.19
N GLU A 102 -4.53 6.22 13.39
CA GLU A 102 -4.09 5.75 14.70
C GLU A 102 -2.57 5.81 14.77
N LYS A 103 -2.07 6.20 15.93
CA LYS A 103 -0.63 6.27 16.19
C LYS A 103 0.07 4.93 15.99
N SER A 104 -0.59 3.84 16.34
CA SER A 104 -0.06 2.49 16.18
C SER A 104 0.32 2.16 14.74
N TYR A 105 -0.33 2.76 13.76
CA TYR A 105 0.00 2.56 12.35
C TYR A 105 1.37 3.14 11.99
N HIS A 106 1.69 4.32 12.53
CA HIS A 106 3.03 4.91 12.38
C HIS A 106 4.10 4.07 13.06
N ASP A 107 3.83 3.59 14.26
CA ASP A 107 4.76 2.75 15.01
C ASP A 107 5.10 1.46 14.27
N LYS A 108 4.10 0.83 13.65
CA LYS A 108 4.28 -0.38 12.84
C LYS A 108 5.20 -0.11 11.64
N LEU A 109 4.95 0.96 10.90
CA LEU A 109 5.78 1.29 9.74
C LEU A 109 7.20 1.69 10.14
N ARG A 110 7.38 2.35 11.28
CA ARG A 110 8.72 2.65 11.79
C ARG A 110 9.50 1.39 12.09
N LYS A 111 8.87 0.37 12.67
CA LYS A 111 9.50 -0.93 12.90
C LYS A 111 9.93 -1.57 11.58
N TYR A 112 9.08 -1.50 10.57
CA TYR A 112 9.37 -2.01 9.24
C TYR A 112 10.58 -1.29 8.63
N MET A 113 10.61 0.04 8.74
CA MET A 113 11.74 0.86 8.26
C MET A 113 13.04 0.47 8.94
N ARG A 114 13.02 0.25 10.26
CA ARG A 114 14.22 -0.21 11.00
C ARG A 114 14.70 -1.57 10.53
N ALA A 115 13.76 -2.51 10.35
CA ALA A 115 14.10 -3.85 9.87
C ALA A 115 14.79 -3.81 8.49
N LEU A 116 14.29 -2.99 7.59
CA LEU A 116 14.86 -2.84 6.24
C LEU A 116 16.20 -2.13 6.24
N ARG A 117 16.40 -1.16 7.12
CA ARG A 117 17.70 -0.49 7.25
C ARG A 117 18.80 -1.42 7.71
N ASP A 118 18.47 -2.34 8.61
CA ASP A 118 19.43 -3.35 9.08
C ASP A 118 19.89 -4.26 7.94
N ILE A 119 19.06 -4.42 6.92
CA ILE A 119 19.36 -5.25 5.74
C ILE A 119 20.03 -4.43 4.63
N ASN A 120 19.61 -3.18 4.43
CA ASN A 120 20.04 -2.32 3.32
C ASN A 120 20.46 -0.92 3.80
N ASP A 121 21.71 -0.80 4.26
CA ASP A 121 22.24 0.42 4.89
C ASP A 121 22.22 1.68 4.00
N ASN A 122 22.25 1.52 2.68
CA ASN A 122 22.45 2.62 1.75
C ASN A 122 21.19 3.02 0.98
N GLN A 123 20.04 2.44 1.32
CA GLN A 123 18.82 2.70 0.59
C GLN A 123 18.02 3.82 1.25
N ASP A 124 17.61 4.81 0.45
CA ASP A 124 16.64 5.80 0.91
C ASP A 124 15.27 5.13 0.99
N ILE A 125 14.68 5.14 2.18
CA ILE A 125 13.39 4.48 2.45
C ILE A 125 12.38 5.53 2.86
N LYS A 126 11.26 5.59 2.15
CA LYS A 126 10.11 6.42 2.49
C LYS A 126 8.91 5.53 2.80
N ALA A 127 8.16 5.89 3.81
CA ALA A 127 7.00 5.11 4.24
C ALA A 127 5.75 5.98 4.30
N TYR A 128 4.65 5.45 3.80
CA TYR A 128 3.39 6.18 3.71
C TYR A 128 2.23 5.31 4.17
N LEU A 129 1.34 5.93 4.95
CA LEU A 129 0.01 5.40 5.24
C LEU A 129 -0.96 6.05 4.26
N VAL A 130 -1.71 5.24 3.55
CA VAL A 130 -2.67 5.72 2.56
C VAL A 130 -4.08 5.40 3.06
N TYR A 131 -4.81 6.43 3.45
CA TYR A 131 -6.18 6.30 3.96
C TYR A 131 -7.17 6.38 2.81
N LEU A 132 -7.93 5.29 2.65
CA LEU A 132 -8.88 5.10 1.55
C LEU A 132 -10.29 5.45 2.04
N GLY A 133 -10.60 6.73 2.07
CA GLY A 133 -11.94 7.23 2.38
C GLY A 133 -12.59 7.85 1.15
N ASP A 134 -13.55 8.75 1.37
CA ASP A 134 -14.16 9.54 0.28
C ASP A 134 -13.10 10.35 -0.45
N GLU A 135 -12.12 10.83 0.30
CA GLU A 135 -10.90 11.45 -0.22
C GLU A 135 -9.71 10.60 0.16
N ILE A 136 -8.69 10.60 -0.68
CA ILE A 136 -7.43 9.91 -0.40
C ILE A 136 -6.57 10.84 0.45
N ASN A 137 -6.20 10.37 1.65
CA ASN A 137 -5.29 11.08 2.54
C ASN A 137 -4.02 10.26 2.72
N VAL A 138 -2.87 10.91 2.57
CA VAL A 138 -1.57 10.26 2.67
C VAL A 138 -0.77 10.89 3.80
N GLU A 139 -0.27 10.06 4.70
CA GLU A 139 0.62 10.48 5.78
C GLU A 139 1.98 9.86 5.59
N GLU A 140 3.02 10.69 5.51
CA GLU A 140 4.39 10.19 5.52
C GLU A 140 4.78 9.80 6.94
N VAL A 141 5.36 8.62 7.09
CA VAL A 141 5.85 8.14 8.38
C VAL A 141 7.34 8.46 8.47
N MET A 142 7.67 9.35 9.40
CA MET A 142 9.05 9.78 9.60
C MET A 142 9.77 8.85 10.57
N THR A 143 11.05 8.64 10.33
CA THR A 143 11.89 7.89 11.26
C THR A 143 12.15 8.70 12.52
N GLU A 144 12.21 8.03 13.64
CA GLU A 144 12.65 8.65 14.87
C GLU A 144 14.17 8.78 14.87
N ASN A 145 14.63 9.94 15.28
CA ASN A 145 16.07 10.20 15.46
C ASN A 145 16.58 9.55 16.75
#